data_5a9076bcbb09709fbd84a4700ff8e83f
#
_entry.id   5a9076bcbb09709fbd84a4700ff8e83f
#
_cell.length_a   1.000
_cell.length_b   1.000
_cell.length_c   1.000
_cell.angle_alpha   90.00
_cell.angle_beta   90.00
_cell.angle_gamma   90.00
#
_symmetry.space_group_name_H-M   'P 1'
#
loop_
_entity.id
_entity.type
_entity.pdbx_description
1 polymer ?
#
loop_
_entity_poly.entity_id
_entity_poly.type
_entity_poly.pdbx_seq_one_letter_code
_entity_poly.pdbx_strand_id
1 'polypeptide(L)'
;MRVVGIGGTLRAGSSSERLARAVLAACEARGAEVRMFDGPHLARLPHFDPATPDRSPAEAELVEAVRTAHALVIASPGYHGGVSGLVKNAIDLLEDLRGDARPYFDGRPVGLIVLAAGWQAGGVTLAALRGIVHAMRGWPTPIGLAVNSIEQKPFDADGKLADAGIAAAVEAMATQLTQGVHPGA
;
A
#
# COMPACT_ATOMS: atom_id res chain seq x y z
N MET A 1 14.37 9.59 4.28
CA MET A 1 13.33 9.19 3.29
C MET A 1 12.14 8.69 4.07
N ARG A 2 10.90 9.04 3.70
CA ARG A 2 9.67 8.57 4.38
C ARG A 2 8.90 7.63 3.48
N VAL A 3 8.54 6.44 4.00
CA VAL A 3 7.73 5.45 3.30
C VAL A 3 6.43 5.21 4.06
N VAL A 4 5.30 5.38 3.40
CA VAL A 4 3.98 5.23 4.00
C VAL A 4 3.31 3.96 3.49
N GLY A 5 2.87 3.10 4.40
CA GLY A 5 2.05 1.93 4.13
C GLY A 5 0.57 2.21 4.35
N ILE A 6 -0.27 1.76 3.43
CA ILE A 6 -1.73 1.84 3.50
C ILE A 6 -2.30 0.46 3.21
N GLY A 7 -3.09 -0.10 4.11
CA GLY A 7 -3.75 -1.35 3.79
C GLY A 7 -4.06 -2.25 4.98
N GLY A 8 -4.52 -3.45 4.66
CA GLY A 8 -4.99 -4.42 5.63
C GLY A 8 -6.48 -4.71 5.49
N THR A 9 -7.05 -5.26 6.53
CA THR A 9 -8.49 -5.56 6.67
C THR A 9 -8.95 -5.09 8.05
N LEU A 10 -10.25 -5.14 8.32
CA LEU A 10 -10.78 -4.85 9.67
C LEU A 10 -10.18 -5.77 10.74
N ARG A 11 -9.69 -6.95 10.35
CA ARG A 11 -8.97 -7.85 11.25
C ARG A 11 -7.52 -7.38 11.40
N ALA A 12 -7.15 -6.92 12.58
CA ALA A 12 -5.77 -6.56 12.91
C ALA A 12 -4.81 -7.74 12.65
N GLY A 13 -3.62 -7.44 12.16
CA GLY A 13 -2.62 -8.45 11.82
C GLY A 13 -3.01 -9.35 10.66
N SER A 14 -3.88 -8.88 9.76
CA SER A 14 -4.21 -9.60 8.53
C SER A 14 -2.96 -9.86 7.69
N SER A 15 -2.97 -10.92 6.88
CA SER A 15 -1.79 -11.27 6.08
C SER A 15 -1.38 -10.16 5.09
N SER A 16 -2.36 -9.37 4.57
CA SER A 16 -2.05 -8.20 3.73
C SER A 16 -1.33 -7.11 4.53
N GLU A 17 -1.79 -6.81 5.75
CA GLU A 17 -1.12 -5.87 6.65
C GLU A 17 0.30 -6.34 7.00
N ARG A 18 0.43 -7.63 7.37
CA ARG A 18 1.73 -8.22 7.74
C ARG A 18 2.75 -8.16 6.59
N LEU A 19 2.33 -8.40 5.34
CA LEU A 19 3.21 -8.26 4.18
C LEU A 19 3.61 -6.80 3.95
N ALA A 20 2.66 -5.86 4.09
CA ALA A 20 3.00 -4.44 4.01
C ALA A 20 4.03 -4.04 5.09
N ARG A 21 3.83 -4.50 6.33
CA ARG A 21 4.80 -4.28 7.42
C ARG A 21 6.16 -4.92 7.15
N ALA A 22 6.21 -6.11 6.51
CA ALA A 22 7.47 -6.73 6.11
C ALA A 22 8.24 -5.87 5.09
N VAL A 23 7.55 -5.31 4.08
CA VAL A 23 8.17 -4.38 3.13
C VAL A 23 8.63 -3.10 3.83
N LEU A 24 7.81 -2.54 4.74
CA LEU A 24 8.18 -1.35 5.50
C LEU A 24 9.41 -1.61 6.39
N ALA A 25 9.48 -2.75 7.09
CA ALA A 25 10.64 -3.14 7.88
C ALA A 25 11.90 -3.27 7.03
N ALA A 26 11.78 -3.83 5.82
CA ALA A 26 12.89 -3.89 4.88
C ALA A 26 13.32 -2.50 4.37
N CYS A 27 12.39 -1.55 4.23
CA CYS A 27 12.71 -0.14 3.93
C CYS A 27 13.39 0.54 5.14
N GLU A 28 12.92 0.29 6.36
CA GLU A 28 13.49 0.83 7.60
C GLU A 28 14.92 0.35 7.80
N ALA A 29 15.22 -0.93 7.53
CA ALA A 29 16.57 -1.48 7.56
C ALA A 29 17.51 -0.80 6.54
N ARG A 30 16.96 -0.09 5.55
CA ARG A 30 17.67 0.72 4.55
C ARG A 30 17.71 2.22 4.91
N GLY A 31 17.32 2.57 6.14
CA GLY A 31 17.37 3.93 6.67
C GLY A 31 16.15 4.79 6.33
N ALA A 32 15.03 4.20 5.93
CA ALA A 32 13.79 4.95 5.76
C ALA A 32 13.04 5.10 7.09
N GLU A 33 12.41 6.26 7.29
CA GLU A 33 11.36 6.44 8.28
C GLU A 33 10.07 5.83 7.73
N VAL A 34 9.41 4.97 8.50
CA VAL A 34 8.24 4.22 8.02
C VAL A 34 7.02 4.49 8.88
N ARG A 35 5.84 4.51 8.24
CA ARG A 35 4.56 4.64 8.90
C ARG A 35 3.52 3.74 8.25
N MET A 36 2.71 3.03 9.06
CA MET A 36 1.64 2.16 8.57
C MET A 36 0.26 2.67 8.99
N PHE A 37 -0.62 2.87 8.01
CA PHE A 37 -2.05 3.06 8.19
C PHE A 37 -2.74 1.72 7.96
N ASP A 38 -2.99 1.02 9.04
CA ASP A 38 -3.52 -0.34 9.07
C ASP A 38 -5.05 -0.39 9.04
N GLY A 39 -5.61 -1.60 9.01
CA GLY A 39 -7.05 -1.80 8.97
C GLY A 39 -7.82 -1.07 10.07
N PRO A 40 -7.43 -1.14 11.35
CA PRO A 40 -8.03 -0.36 12.43
C PRO A 40 -7.99 1.15 12.24
N HIS A 41 -6.92 1.70 11.65
CA HIS A 41 -6.89 3.12 11.30
C HIS A 41 -7.86 3.42 10.18
N LEU A 42 -7.81 2.65 9.09
CA LEU A 42 -8.68 2.85 7.92
C LEU A 42 -10.17 2.69 8.26
N ALA A 43 -10.50 1.86 9.24
CA ALA A 43 -11.88 1.67 9.72
C ALA A 43 -12.48 2.91 10.40
N ARG A 44 -11.66 3.87 10.81
CA ARG A 44 -12.11 5.14 11.41
C ARG A 44 -12.36 6.23 10.37
N LEU A 45 -11.97 6.00 9.12
CA LEU A 45 -12.19 6.95 8.05
C LEU A 45 -13.66 6.91 7.63
N PRO A 46 -14.39 8.03 7.65
CA PRO A 46 -15.69 8.11 7.01
C PRO A 46 -15.60 7.76 5.53
N HIS A 47 -16.73 7.44 4.91
CA HIS A 47 -16.73 7.36 3.44
C HIS A 47 -16.39 8.73 2.86
N PHE A 48 -15.44 8.73 1.90
CA PHE A 48 -15.02 9.95 1.23
C PHE A 48 -16.23 10.65 0.58
N ASP A 49 -16.41 11.90 0.96
CA ASP A 49 -17.41 12.79 0.38
C ASP A 49 -16.71 14.06 -0.15
N PRO A 50 -16.68 14.28 -1.47
CA PRO A 50 -16.07 15.47 -2.04
C PRO A 50 -16.79 16.77 -1.69
N ALA A 51 -18.04 16.70 -1.22
CA ALA A 51 -18.81 17.88 -0.80
C ALA A 51 -18.50 18.33 0.63
N THR A 52 -17.85 17.48 1.44
CA THR A 52 -17.50 17.77 2.83
C THR A 52 -16.03 18.14 2.94
N PRO A 53 -15.65 19.43 3.05
CA PRO A 53 -14.26 19.84 3.11
C PRO A 53 -13.60 19.60 4.47
N ASP A 54 -14.39 19.53 5.53
CA ASP A 54 -13.88 19.35 6.88
C ASP A 54 -13.50 17.89 7.14
N ARG A 55 -12.21 17.65 7.29
CA ARG A 55 -11.65 16.31 7.52
C ARG A 55 -11.53 16.01 9.02
N SER A 56 -11.91 14.81 9.41
CA SER A 56 -11.64 14.29 10.75
C SER A 56 -10.12 14.22 11.00
N PRO A 57 -9.66 14.18 12.26
CA PRO A 57 -8.24 14.03 12.57
C PRO A 57 -7.60 12.79 11.92
N ALA A 58 -8.34 11.68 11.81
CA ALA A 58 -7.83 10.46 11.18
C ALA A 58 -7.64 10.60 9.67
N GLU A 59 -8.55 11.31 8.99
CA GLU A 59 -8.42 11.63 7.57
C GLU A 59 -7.25 12.58 7.33
N ALA A 60 -7.18 13.69 8.07
CA ALA A 60 -6.10 14.66 7.96
C ALA A 60 -4.72 14.03 8.21
N GLU A 61 -4.63 13.11 9.16
CA GLU A 61 -3.40 12.36 9.48
C GLU A 61 -2.92 11.51 8.29
N LEU A 62 -3.82 10.79 7.61
CA LEU A 62 -3.50 10.00 6.42
C LEU A 62 -3.08 10.91 5.26
N VAL A 63 -3.84 11.95 4.96
CA VAL A 63 -3.57 12.89 3.87
C VAL A 63 -2.19 13.54 4.05
N GLU A 64 -1.88 14.03 5.28
CA GLU A 64 -0.59 14.66 5.57
C GLU A 64 0.58 13.68 5.48
N ALA A 65 0.40 12.45 5.95
CA ALA A 65 1.43 11.43 5.83
C ALA A 65 1.75 11.13 4.36
N VAL A 66 0.73 11.01 3.50
CA VAL A 66 0.91 10.79 2.07
C VAL A 66 1.51 12.02 1.39
N ARG A 67 1.05 13.25 1.73
CA ARG A 67 1.60 14.51 1.20
C ARG A 67 3.11 14.56 1.33
N THR A 68 3.61 14.15 2.49
CA THR A 68 5.03 14.24 2.83
C THR A 68 5.83 12.95 2.54
N ALA A 69 5.17 11.89 2.05
CA ALA A 69 5.83 10.63 1.69
C ALA A 69 6.77 10.78 0.47
N HIS A 70 7.80 9.96 0.45
CA HIS A 70 8.70 9.80 -0.70
C HIS A 70 8.37 8.55 -1.51
N ALA A 71 7.82 7.52 -0.85
CA ALA A 71 7.35 6.28 -1.46
C ALA A 71 6.15 5.73 -0.69
N LEU A 72 5.40 4.83 -1.31
CA LEU A 72 4.24 4.21 -0.69
C LEU A 72 4.25 2.68 -0.84
N VAL A 73 3.54 2.00 0.08
CA VAL A 73 3.18 0.59 -0.03
C VAL A 73 1.67 0.49 0.13
N ILE A 74 0.98 -0.06 -0.85
CA ILE A 74 -0.48 -0.28 -0.79
C ILE A 74 -0.75 -1.78 -0.77
N ALA A 75 -1.44 -2.25 0.27
CA ALA A 75 -1.80 -3.65 0.44
C ALA A 75 -3.32 -3.82 0.54
N SER A 76 -3.89 -4.66 -0.31
CA SER A 76 -5.34 -4.93 -0.33
C SER A 76 -5.63 -6.42 -0.41
N PRO A 77 -6.67 -6.91 0.27
CA PRO A 77 -7.27 -8.16 -0.13
C PRO A 77 -7.93 -8.01 -1.51
N GLY A 78 -7.87 -9.08 -2.30
CA GLY A 78 -8.49 -9.14 -3.64
C GLY A 78 -9.91 -9.71 -3.57
N TYR A 79 -10.86 -9.00 -2.97
CA TYR A 79 -12.25 -9.44 -2.89
C TYR A 79 -12.94 -9.31 -4.25
N HIS A 80 -13.49 -10.43 -4.74
CA HIS A 80 -14.23 -10.48 -6.02
C HIS A 80 -13.43 -9.91 -7.20
N GLY A 81 -12.09 -10.00 -7.17
CA GLY A 81 -11.22 -9.48 -8.22
C GLY A 81 -11.02 -7.96 -8.19
N GLY A 82 -11.31 -7.30 -7.07
CA GLY A 82 -11.16 -5.86 -6.91
C GLY A 82 -10.48 -5.45 -5.61
N VAL A 83 -10.08 -4.20 -5.56
CA VAL A 83 -9.53 -3.55 -4.36
C VAL A 83 -10.63 -3.47 -3.29
N SER A 84 -10.29 -3.78 -2.04
CA SER A 84 -11.27 -3.70 -0.95
C SER A 84 -11.80 -2.28 -0.77
N GLY A 85 -13.09 -2.16 -0.44
CA GLY A 85 -13.73 -0.86 -0.18
C GLY A 85 -13.00 -0.05 0.89
N LEU A 86 -12.46 -0.73 1.91
CA LEU A 86 -11.67 -0.10 2.97
C LEU A 86 -10.42 0.62 2.43
N VAL A 87 -9.65 -0.06 1.58
CA VAL A 87 -8.43 0.50 0.96
C VAL A 87 -8.80 1.52 -0.10
N LYS A 88 -9.85 1.26 -0.89
CA LYS A 88 -10.30 2.20 -1.93
C LYS A 88 -10.77 3.52 -1.32
N ASN A 89 -11.51 3.49 -0.21
CA ASN A 89 -11.94 4.70 0.49
C ASN A 89 -10.75 5.56 0.97
N ALA A 90 -9.70 4.91 1.50
CA ALA A 90 -8.48 5.60 1.89
C ALA A 90 -7.76 6.25 0.68
N ILE A 91 -7.80 5.59 -0.48
CA ILE A 91 -7.22 6.13 -1.71
C ILE A 91 -8.07 7.32 -2.23
N ASP A 92 -9.41 7.22 -2.16
CA ASP A 92 -10.30 8.28 -2.60
C ASP A 92 -10.15 9.57 -1.79
N LEU A 93 -9.87 9.44 -0.49
CA LEU A 93 -9.57 10.58 0.38
C LEU A 93 -8.35 11.40 -0.09
N LEU A 94 -7.42 10.78 -0.82
CA LEU A 94 -6.24 11.46 -1.34
C LEU A 94 -6.56 12.42 -2.50
N GLU A 95 -7.85 12.54 -2.90
CA GLU A 95 -8.31 13.62 -3.79
C GLU A 95 -8.00 14.99 -3.19
N ASP A 96 -7.89 15.11 -1.88
CA ASP A 96 -7.47 16.32 -1.18
C ASP A 96 -6.07 16.81 -1.59
N LEU A 97 -5.24 15.94 -2.17
CA LEU A 97 -3.89 16.28 -2.68
C LEU A 97 -3.90 16.80 -4.11
N ARG A 98 -5.07 16.89 -4.77
CA ARG A 98 -5.18 17.27 -6.19
C ARG A 98 -4.55 18.60 -6.51
N GLY A 99 -4.69 19.58 -5.61
CA GLY A 99 -4.22 20.96 -5.79
C GLY A 99 -2.81 21.21 -5.25
N ASP A 100 -2.15 20.22 -4.69
CA ASP A 100 -0.81 20.37 -4.13
C ASP A 100 0.24 20.58 -5.23
N ALA A 101 1.37 21.19 -4.87
CA ALA A 101 2.52 21.32 -5.78
C ALA A 101 3.01 19.94 -6.28
N ARG A 102 2.80 18.90 -5.50
CA ARG A 102 3.07 17.50 -5.84
C ARG A 102 1.78 16.69 -5.66
N PRO A 103 0.87 16.66 -6.64
CA PRO A 103 -0.44 16.07 -6.48
C PRO A 103 -0.37 14.55 -6.37
N TYR A 104 -1.26 13.99 -5.57
CA TYR A 104 -1.45 12.54 -5.37
C TYR A 104 -0.14 11.80 -5.09
N PHE A 105 0.25 10.91 -6.00
CA PHE A 105 1.49 10.12 -5.95
C PHE A 105 2.55 10.62 -6.95
N ASP A 106 2.43 11.82 -7.44
CA ASP A 106 3.30 12.32 -8.52
C ASP A 106 4.78 12.11 -8.22
N GLY A 107 5.46 11.41 -9.14
CA GLY A 107 6.87 11.06 -9.04
C GLY A 107 7.24 10.09 -7.89
N ARG A 108 6.25 9.43 -7.24
CA ARG A 108 6.49 8.50 -6.12
C ARG A 108 6.46 7.05 -6.58
N PRO A 109 7.44 6.22 -6.19
CA PRO A 109 7.34 4.77 -6.35
C PRO A 109 6.31 4.22 -5.37
N VAL A 110 5.49 3.26 -5.85
CA VAL A 110 4.42 2.63 -5.06
C VAL A 110 4.50 1.12 -5.17
N GLY A 111 4.84 0.45 -4.08
CA GLY A 111 4.81 -1.00 -3.94
C GLY A 111 3.39 -1.51 -3.75
N LEU A 112 3.03 -2.57 -4.48
CA LEU A 112 1.66 -3.10 -4.49
C LEU A 112 1.62 -4.55 -4.02
N ILE A 113 0.73 -4.83 -3.07
CA ILE A 113 0.55 -6.15 -2.45
C ILE A 113 -0.93 -6.52 -2.49
N VAL A 114 -1.23 -7.69 -3.04
CA VAL A 114 -2.58 -8.25 -3.06
C VAL A 114 -2.58 -9.65 -2.49
N LEU A 115 -3.53 -9.94 -1.61
CA LEU A 115 -3.84 -11.29 -1.15
C LEU A 115 -5.25 -11.68 -1.59
N ALA A 116 -5.38 -12.83 -2.22
CA ALA A 116 -6.67 -13.35 -2.65
C ALA A 116 -6.72 -14.88 -2.51
N ALA A 117 -7.92 -15.43 -2.45
CA ALA A 117 -8.15 -16.88 -2.38
C ALA A 117 -8.06 -17.57 -3.76
N GLY A 118 -7.29 -17.01 -4.69
CA GLY A 118 -7.08 -17.57 -6.03
C GLY A 118 -6.21 -16.65 -6.90
N TRP A 119 -5.49 -17.25 -7.83
CA TRP A 119 -4.55 -16.53 -8.70
C TRP A 119 -5.22 -15.50 -9.60
N GLN A 120 -6.41 -15.83 -10.13
CA GLN A 120 -7.15 -14.91 -10.98
C GLN A 120 -7.51 -13.61 -10.22
N ALA A 121 -8.11 -13.72 -9.04
CA ALA A 121 -8.48 -12.56 -8.23
C ALA A 121 -7.24 -11.75 -7.81
N GLY A 122 -6.14 -12.44 -7.46
CA GLY A 122 -4.87 -11.80 -7.13
C GLY A 122 -4.31 -10.97 -8.28
N GLY A 123 -4.22 -11.56 -9.47
CA GLY A 123 -3.69 -10.91 -10.67
C GLY A 123 -4.54 -9.73 -11.14
N VAL A 124 -5.86 -9.91 -11.20
CA VAL A 124 -6.79 -8.84 -11.63
C VAL A 124 -6.77 -7.66 -10.65
N THR A 125 -6.77 -7.93 -9.34
CA THR A 125 -6.69 -6.86 -8.33
C THR A 125 -5.36 -6.12 -8.37
N LEU A 126 -4.25 -6.82 -8.60
CA LEU A 126 -2.94 -6.18 -8.75
C LEU A 126 -2.90 -5.28 -9.99
N ALA A 127 -3.48 -5.72 -11.10
CA ALA A 127 -3.61 -4.91 -12.31
C ALA A 127 -4.49 -3.66 -12.06
N ALA A 128 -5.60 -3.80 -11.34
CA ALA A 128 -6.45 -2.68 -10.96
C ALA A 128 -5.71 -1.65 -10.09
N LEU A 129 -4.95 -2.10 -9.08
CA LEU A 129 -4.12 -1.20 -8.25
C LEU A 129 -3.06 -0.47 -9.08
N ARG A 130 -2.41 -1.14 -10.05
CA ARG A 130 -1.48 -0.48 -10.96
C ARG A 130 -2.15 0.63 -11.75
N GLY A 131 -3.36 0.39 -12.26
CA GLY A 131 -4.16 1.40 -12.96
C GLY A 131 -4.50 2.60 -12.08
N ILE A 132 -4.91 2.36 -10.82
CA ILE A 132 -5.19 3.43 -9.84
C ILE A 132 -3.93 4.27 -9.57
N VAL A 133 -2.79 3.64 -9.32
CA VAL A 133 -1.54 4.34 -9.06
C VAL A 133 -1.11 5.20 -10.26
N HIS A 134 -1.25 4.69 -11.49
CA HIS A 134 -0.98 5.47 -12.70
C HIS A 134 -1.94 6.65 -12.84
N ALA A 135 -3.25 6.45 -12.59
CA ALA A 135 -4.23 7.54 -12.62
C ALA A 135 -3.88 8.64 -11.59
N MET A 136 -3.26 8.27 -10.48
CA MET A 136 -2.77 9.16 -9.44
C MET A 136 -1.32 9.64 -9.67
N ARG A 137 -0.77 9.50 -10.90
CA ARG A 137 0.57 9.95 -11.31
C ARG A 137 1.74 9.28 -10.59
N GLY A 138 1.51 8.14 -9.92
CA GLY A 138 2.55 7.38 -9.26
C GLY A 138 3.23 6.36 -10.17
N TRP A 139 4.34 5.81 -9.70
CA TRP A 139 5.12 4.77 -10.36
C TRP A 139 4.95 3.44 -9.63
N PRO A 140 4.05 2.53 -10.06
CA PRO A 140 4.01 1.19 -9.51
C PRO A 140 5.37 0.53 -9.67
N THR A 141 5.91 -0.03 -8.58
CA THR A 141 7.18 -0.76 -8.69
C THR A 141 7.05 -1.93 -9.67
N PRO A 142 8.13 -2.27 -10.43
CA PRO A 142 8.13 -3.45 -11.31
C PRO A 142 7.71 -4.71 -10.55
N ILE A 143 8.22 -4.92 -9.33
CA ILE A 143 7.75 -5.99 -8.45
C ILE A 143 6.41 -5.58 -7.82
N GLY A 144 5.40 -6.42 -8.02
CA GLY A 144 4.13 -6.40 -7.31
C GLY A 144 3.85 -7.79 -6.75
N LEU A 145 3.35 -7.89 -5.54
CA LEU A 145 3.05 -9.16 -4.89
C LEU A 145 1.57 -9.51 -5.07
N ALA A 146 1.29 -10.60 -5.77
CA ALA A 146 -0.02 -11.26 -5.77
C ALA A 146 0.13 -12.62 -5.08
N VAL A 147 -0.44 -12.76 -3.88
CA VAL A 147 -0.31 -13.96 -3.06
C VAL A 147 -1.62 -14.71 -3.03
N ASN A 148 -1.59 -15.99 -3.40
CA ASN A 148 -2.71 -16.91 -3.25
C ASN A 148 -2.75 -17.42 -1.79
N SER A 149 -3.67 -16.91 -1.01
CA SER A 149 -3.77 -17.21 0.43
C SER A 149 -4.21 -18.65 0.74
N ILE A 150 -4.68 -19.40 -0.25
CA ILE A 150 -5.03 -20.83 -0.12
C ILE A 150 -3.76 -21.70 -0.29
N GLU A 151 -2.98 -21.41 -1.31
CA GLU A 151 -1.84 -22.24 -1.72
C GLU A 151 -0.53 -21.81 -1.07
N GLN A 152 -0.39 -20.53 -0.76
CA GLN A 152 0.82 -19.95 -0.19
C GLN A 152 0.63 -19.58 1.29
N LYS A 153 1.61 -19.92 2.10
CA LYS A 153 1.69 -19.55 3.51
C LYS A 153 2.89 -18.64 3.73
N PRO A 154 2.73 -17.32 3.54
CA PRO A 154 3.85 -16.39 3.62
C PRO A 154 4.57 -16.42 4.97
N PHE A 155 3.83 -16.75 6.04
CA PHE A 155 4.31 -16.69 7.41
C PHE A 155 4.24 -18.05 8.10
N ASP A 156 5.22 -18.32 8.95
CA ASP A 156 5.22 -19.47 9.87
C ASP A 156 4.30 -19.26 11.08
N ALA A 157 4.31 -20.23 11.99
CA ALA A 157 3.52 -20.21 13.22
C ALA A 157 3.91 -19.04 14.17
N ASP A 158 5.17 -18.63 14.16
CA ASP A 158 5.70 -17.54 14.97
C ASP A 158 5.46 -16.16 14.29
N GLY A 159 4.90 -16.18 13.10
CA GLY A 159 4.58 -14.96 12.37
C GLY A 159 5.74 -14.39 11.57
N LYS A 160 6.83 -15.09 11.41
CA LYS A 160 7.95 -14.69 10.57
C LYS A 160 7.67 -15.01 9.10
N LEU A 161 8.20 -14.19 8.21
CA LEU A 161 8.14 -14.43 6.76
C LEU A 161 8.97 -15.67 6.42
N ALA A 162 8.30 -16.74 5.98
CA ALA A 162 8.88 -18.08 5.82
C ALA A 162 8.95 -18.53 4.35
N ASP A 163 8.07 -18.02 3.47
CA ASP A 163 8.14 -18.31 2.04
C ASP A 163 9.32 -17.56 1.41
N ALA A 164 10.31 -18.30 0.93
CA ALA A 164 11.54 -17.72 0.39
C ALA A 164 11.30 -16.87 -0.87
N GLY A 165 10.34 -17.24 -1.72
CA GLY A 165 9.99 -16.47 -2.92
C GLY A 165 9.33 -15.15 -2.57
N ILE A 166 8.41 -15.16 -1.61
CA ILE A 166 7.76 -13.94 -1.11
C ILE A 166 8.78 -13.07 -0.38
N ALA A 167 9.67 -13.66 0.42
CA ALA A 167 10.73 -12.92 1.11
C ALA A 167 11.66 -12.19 0.11
N ALA A 168 12.10 -12.89 -0.93
CA ALA A 168 12.91 -12.28 -1.97
C ALA A 168 12.17 -11.14 -2.70
N ALA A 169 10.87 -11.29 -2.96
CA ALA A 169 10.07 -10.24 -3.59
C ALA A 169 9.84 -9.03 -2.65
N VAL A 170 9.71 -9.24 -1.34
CA VAL A 170 9.65 -8.18 -0.32
C VAL A 170 10.94 -7.35 -0.34
N GLU A 171 12.10 -8.01 -0.34
CA GLU A 171 13.41 -7.33 -0.39
C GLU A 171 13.61 -6.55 -1.70
N ALA A 172 13.22 -7.16 -2.83
CA ALA A 172 13.29 -6.49 -4.14
C ALA A 172 12.38 -5.28 -4.21
N MET A 173 11.13 -5.37 -3.68
CA MET A 173 10.21 -4.24 -3.61
C MET A 173 10.76 -3.13 -2.71
N ALA A 174 11.29 -3.46 -1.54
CA ALA A 174 11.90 -2.48 -0.64
C ALA A 174 13.09 -1.76 -1.30
N THR A 175 13.91 -2.48 -2.06
CA THR A 175 15.00 -1.91 -2.85
C THR A 175 14.47 -0.92 -3.89
N GLN A 176 13.43 -1.29 -4.66
CA GLN A 176 12.81 -0.42 -5.65
C GLN A 176 12.18 0.83 -5.05
N LEU A 177 11.62 0.72 -3.84
CA LEU A 177 11.02 1.85 -3.13
C LEU A 177 12.08 2.83 -2.60
N THR A 178 13.22 2.31 -2.11
CA THR A 178 14.23 3.13 -1.44
C THR A 178 15.30 3.68 -2.40
N GLN A 179 15.57 3.00 -3.49
CA GLN A 179 16.49 3.50 -4.53
C GLN A 179 15.82 4.48 -5.50
N GLY A 180 14.49 4.47 -5.55
CA GLY A 180 13.68 5.44 -6.26
C GLY A 180 13.75 5.33 -7.78
N VAL A 181 12.69 5.76 -8.46
CA VAL A 181 12.80 6.38 -9.77
C VAL A 181 13.22 7.82 -9.48
N HIS A 182 14.51 8.13 -9.43
CA HIS A 182 14.95 9.50 -9.37
C HIS A 182 14.67 10.14 -10.74
N PRO A 183 13.70 11.08 -10.86
CA PRO A 183 13.68 11.95 -12.00
C PRO A 183 14.86 12.90 -11.80
N GLY A 184 15.94 12.65 -12.55
CA GLY A 184 17.06 13.55 -12.76
C GLY A 184 17.66 14.19 -11.49
N ALA A 185 18.87 13.77 -11.13
CA ALA A 185 19.76 14.67 -10.43
C ALA A 185 20.09 15.87 -11.31
#